data_4a25b961885c1cd0f55d683851d7088f
#
_entry.id   4a25b961885c1cd0f55d683851d7088f
#
_cell.length_a   1.000
_cell.length_b   1.000
_cell.length_c   1.000
_cell.angle_alpha   90.00
_cell.angle_beta   90.00
_cell.angle_gamma   90.00
#
_symmetry.space_group_name_H-M   'P 1'
#
loop_
_entity.id
_entity.type
_entity.pdbx_description
1 polymer ?
#
loop_
_entity_poly.entity_id
_entity_poly.type
_entity_poly.pdbx_seq_one_letter_code
_entity_poly.pdbx_strand_id
1 'polypeptide(L)'
;MNILKKIRSHLRYFFLNFFGVDIKFVKKNIFKNIETPEYESINCLYRSQGILHIGAHRGSERYVYDWLGKEVIWIEANPTIFNELKKNLVEFKYQKAYKALLHSKKRDDVDFFLSSNDNASSSIYDFSKDFKDNKLFFQNKIRNISMINKIKLKAYTLDDLILKNSIDIKKFNHWVIDVQGAELEVLKGSIESIKLCNSITVEVSTENFYKEGSKFNDVNEFLNKFNFKVTKDPKRNHEDVIFIRNDIN
;
A
#
# COMPACT_ATOMS: atom_id res chain seq x y z
N MET A 1 -36.04 -0.63 6.63
CA MET A 1 -34.84 0.21 6.86
C MET A 1 -34.08 0.27 5.54
N ASN A 2 -33.90 1.46 4.98
CA ASN A 2 -33.50 1.66 3.59
C ASN A 2 -32.07 1.11 3.35
N ILE A 3 -31.90 0.24 2.35
CA ILE A 3 -30.62 -0.39 1.96
C ILE A 3 -29.49 0.63 1.85
N LEU A 4 -29.78 1.82 1.29
CA LEU A 4 -28.85 2.94 1.20
C LEU A 4 -28.34 3.46 2.57
N LYS A 5 -29.17 3.43 3.63
CA LYS A 5 -28.74 3.79 4.99
C LYS A 5 -27.75 2.76 5.56
N LYS A 6 -28.00 1.48 5.26
CA LYS A 6 -27.13 0.37 5.73
C LYS A 6 -25.77 0.39 5.03
N ILE A 7 -25.74 0.65 3.71
CA ILE A 7 -24.52 0.81 2.92
C ILE A 7 -23.70 2.03 3.43
N ARG A 8 -24.35 3.17 3.65
CA ARG A 8 -23.72 4.39 4.17
C ARG A 8 -23.11 4.18 5.57
N SER A 9 -23.79 3.43 6.46
CA SER A 9 -23.26 3.16 7.80
C SER A 9 -22.05 2.23 7.77
N HIS A 10 -22.01 1.21 6.86
CA HIS A 10 -20.87 0.32 6.71
C HIS A 10 -19.65 1.03 6.10
N LEU A 11 -19.88 1.88 5.08
CA LEU A 11 -18.82 2.71 4.50
C LEU A 11 -18.25 3.68 5.55
N ARG A 12 -19.12 4.36 6.33
CA ARG A 12 -18.67 5.24 7.40
C ARG A 12 -17.83 4.51 8.44
N TYR A 13 -18.28 3.32 8.88
CA TYR A 13 -17.55 2.48 9.84
C TYR A 13 -16.20 2.01 9.30
N PHE A 14 -16.15 1.64 8.03
CA PHE A 14 -14.93 1.24 7.35
C PHE A 14 -13.91 2.40 7.29
N PHE A 15 -14.32 3.57 6.81
CA PHE A 15 -13.44 4.74 6.74
C PHE A 15 -12.99 5.22 8.11
N LEU A 16 -13.86 5.16 9.13
CA LEU A 16 -13.51 5.55 10.50
C LEU A 16 -12.45 4.62 11.12
N ASN A 17 -12.58 3.31 10.89
CA ASN A 17 -11.67 2.33 11.48
C ASN A 17 -10.37 2.13 10.69
N PHE A 18 -10.41 2.32 9.37
CA PHE A 18 -9.25 2.10 8.51
C PHE A 18 -8.40 3.35 8.30
N PHE A 19 -9.04 4.49 8.10
CA PHE A 19 -8.36 5.75 7.78
C PHE A 19 -8.48 6.80 8.90
N GLY A 20 -9.19 6.50 9.99
CA GLY A 20 -9.47 7.48 11.04
C GLY A 20 -10.36 8.64 10.59
N VAL A 21 -11.07 8.48 9.46
CA VAL A 21 -11.86 9.54 8.80
C VAL A 21 -13.35 9.31 9.02
N ASP A 22 -14.02 10.27 9.66
CA ASP A 22 -15.48 10.28 9.73
C ASP A 22 -16.09 10.87 8.45
N ILE A 23 -16.47 10.00 7.51
CA ILE A 23 -17.13 10.43 6.27
C ILE A 23 -18.58 10.81 6.56
N LYS A 24 -18.85 12.12 6.56
CA LYS A 24 -20.20 12.64 6.46
C LYS A 24 -20.59 12.69 4.99
N PHE A 25 -21.53 11.83 4.56
CA PHE A 25 -22.11 11.91 3.22
C PHE A 25 -22.87 13.22 3.05
N VAL A 26 -22.26 14.20 2.47
CA VAL A 26 -22.83 15.51 2.18
C VAL A 26 -23.15 15.60 0.70
N LYS A 27 -24.20 16.35 0.34
CA LYS A 27 -24.64 16.51 -1.04
C LYS A 27 -23.52 17.05 -1.95
N LYS A 28 -23.51 16.63 -3.19
CA LYS A 28 -22.53 16.72 -4.29
C LYS A 28 -21.69 18.01 -4.45
N ASN A 29 -22.00 19.12 -3.76
CA ASN A 29 -21.34 20.42 -3.95
C ASN A 29 -20.28 20.77 -2.89
N ILE A 30 -20.01 19.92 -1.90
CA ILE A 30 -19.11 20.24 -0.78
C ILE A 30 -17.66 19.81 -1.04
N PHE A 31 -17.42 18.92 -2.00
CA PHE A 31 -16.09 18.42 -2.30
C PHE A 31 -15.15 19.39 -3.03
N LYS A 32 -15.62 20.59 -3.40
CA LYS A 32 -14.78 21.55 -4.16
C LYS A 32 -13.72 22.28 -3.34
N ASN A 33 -13.79 22.23 -1.99
CA ASN A 33 -12.93 23.06 -1.12
C ASN A 33 -12.38 22.32 0.12
N ILE A 34 -12.27 20.99 0.12
CA ILE A 34 -11.72 20.26 1.26
C ILE A 34 -10.31 19.80 0.91
N GLU A 35 -9.32 20.57 1.32
CA GLU A 35 -7.89 20.23 1.25
C GLU A 35 -7.48 19.46 2.51
N THR A 36 -7.93 18.20 2.66
CA THR A 36 -7.42 17.29 3.68
C THR A 36 -6.61 16.14 3.03
N PRO A 37 -5.60 15.58 3.68
CA PRO A 37 -4.84 14.44 3.14
C PRO A 37 -5.74 13.25 2.79
N GLU A 38 -6.79 13.03 3.58
CA GLU A 38 -7.77 11.97 3.35
C GLU A 38 -8.57 12.22 2.06
N TYR A 39 -8.84 13.48 1.73
CA TYR A 39 -9.48 13.86 0.48
C TYR A 39 -8.58 13.58 -0.73
N GLU A 40 -7.27 13.87 -0.63
CA GLU A 40 -6.31 13.57 -1.70
C GLU A 40 -6.22 12.07 -1.98
N SER A 41 -6.21 11.22 -0.94
CA SER A 41 -6.21 9.77 -1.10
C SER A 41 -7.45 9.30 -1.89
N ILE A 42 -8.63 9.72 -1.47
CA ILE A 42 -9.88 9.38 -2.15
C ILE A 42 -9.91 9.95 -3.58
N ASN A 43 -9.41 11.17 -3.76
CA ASN A 43 -9.37 11.83 -5.06
C ASN A 43 -8.43 11.10 -6.04
N CYS A 44 -7.25 10.66 -5.59
CA CYS A 44 -6.33 9.85 -6.38
C CYS A 44 -6.96 8.51 -6.79
N LEU A 45 -7.60 7.82 -5.85
CA LEU A 45 -8.34 6.59 -6.13
C LEU A 45 -9.48 6.82 -7.13
N TYR A 46 -10.27 7.87 -6.94
CA TYR A 46 -11.40 8.20 -7.82
C TYR A 46 -10.95 8.52 -9.24
N ARG A 47 -9.88 9.30 -9.40
CA ARG A 47 -9.35 9.72 -10.71
C ARG A 47 -8.53 8.64 -11.41
N SER A 48 -8.06 7.62 -10.69
CA SER A 48 -7.29 6.53 -11.28
C SER A 48 -8.13 5.74 -12.30
N GLN A 49 -7.46 5.17 -13.31
CA GLN A 49 -8.07 4.19 -14.22
C GLN A 49 -8.17 2.83 -13.53
N GLY A 50 -7.11 2.41 -12.84
CA GLY A 50 -7.03 1.20 -12.04
C GLY A 50 -5.95 1.33 -10.98
N ILE A 51 -5.89 0.34 -10.11
CA ILE A 51 -5.05 0.35 -8.92
C ILE A 51 -4.08 -0.83 -8.94
N LEU A 52 -2.81 -0.56 -8.68
CA LEU A 52 -1.81 -1.56 -8.35
C LEU A 52 -1.53 -1.52 -6.85
N HIS A 53 -1.92 -2.55 -6.12
CA HIS A 53 -1.73 -2.64 -4.67
C HIS A 53 -0.65 -3.68 -4.34
N ILE A 54 0.46 -3.21 -3.79
CA ILE A 54 1.65 -4.00 -3.45
C ILE A 54 1.76 -4.10 -1.93
N GLY A 55 1.82 -5.32 -1.40
CA GLY A 55 1.65 -5.61 0.02
C GLY A 55 0.17 -5.76 0.37
N ALA A 56 -0.52 -6.56 -0.44
CA ALA A 56 -1.98 -6.63 -0.43
C ALA A 56 -2.59 -7.22 0.85
N HIS A 57 -1.80 -7.97 1.63
CA HIS A 57 -2.31 -8.75 2.74
C HIS A 57 -3.57 -9.53 2.33
N ARG A 58 -4.71 -9.38 3.02
CA ARG A 58 -5.98 -10.05 2.70
C ARG A 58 -6.90 -9.26 1.77
N GLY A 59 -6.44 -8.12 1.22
CA GLY A 59 -7.21 -7.26 0.35
C GLY A 59 -8.38 -6.57 1.07
N SER A 60 -8.12 -5.94 2.18
CA SER A 60 -9.14 -5.28 3.02
C SER A 60 -9.91 -4.21 2.24
N GLU A 61 -9.23 -3.52 1.34
CA GLU A 61 -9.74 -2.39 0.53
C GLU A 61 -10.58 -2.85 -0.67
N ARG A 62 -10.66 -4.16 -0.96
CA ARG A 62 -11.34 -4.71 -2.15
C ARG A 62 -12.76 -4.20 -2.35
N TYR A 63 -13.53 -4.00 -1.28
CA TYR A 63 -14.88 -3.47 -1.35
C TYR A 63 -14.94 -2.00 -1.77
N VAL A 64 -13.95 -1.21 -1.33
CA VAL A 64 -13.84 0.21 -1.71
C VAL A 64 -13.47 0.33 -3.16
N TYR A 65 -12.49 -0.45 -3.61
CA TYR A 65 -12.06 -0.45 -5.00
C TYR A 65 -13.16 -0.93 -5.95
N ASP A 66 -13.91 -1.95 -5.55
CA ASP A 66 -15.08 -2.43 -6.30
C ASP A 66 -16.19 -1.38 -6.37
N TRP A 67 -16.50 -0.74 -5.23
CA TRP A 67 -17.47 0.33 -5.18
C TRP A 67 -17.11 1.53 -6.05
N LEU A 68 -15.80 1.82 -6.19
CA LEU A 68 -15.28 2.84 -7.10
C LEU A 68 -15.20 2.37 -8.56
N GLY A 69 -15.55 1.12 -8.84
CA GLY A 69 -15.50 0.52 -10.17
C GLY A 69 -14.09 0.35 -10.72
N LYS A 70 -13.10 0.09 -9.85
CA LYS A 70 -11.69 0.00 -10.26
C LYS A 70 -11.29 -1.42 -10.63
N GLU A 71 -10.52 -1.53 -11.73
CA GLU A 71 -9.69 -2.71 -11.95
C GLU A 71 -8.51 -2.68 -10.98
N VAL A 72 -8.19 -3.83 -10.35
CA VAL A 72 -7.14 -3.89 -9.34
C VAL A 72 -6.20 -5.06 -9.59
N ILE A 73 -4.91 -4.78 -9.51
CA ILE A 73 -3.88 -5.79 -9.37
C ILE A 73 -3.37 -5.76 -7.94
N TRP A 74 -3.46 -6.93 -7.28
CA TRP A 74 -2.96 -7.16 -5.95
C TRP A 74 -1.69 -7.99 -6.01
N ILE A 75 -0.66 -7.60 -5.25
CA ILE A 75 0.59 -8.33 -5.14
C ILE A 75 0.86 -8.63 -3.66
N GLU A 76 0.99 -9.93 -3.35
CA GLU A 76 1.25 -10.40 -1.98
C GLU A 76 2.38 -11.42 -2.00
N ALA A 77 3.35 -11.24 -1.08
CA ALA A 77 4.54 -12.08 -0.99
C ALA A 77 4.32 -13.34 -0.13
N ASN A 78 3.59 -13.21 0.99
CA ASN A 78 3.36 -14.31 1.91
C ASN A 78 2.45 -15.37 1.29
N PRO A 79 2.91 -16.63 1.10
CA PRO A 79 2.11 -17.66 0.43
C PRO A 79 0.79 -17.98 1.13
N THR A 80 0.77 -17.96 2.45
CA THR A 80 -0.43 -18.25 3.25
C THR A 80 -1.45 -17.12 3.09
N ILE A 81 -1.02 -15.88 3.27
CA ILE A 81 -1.86 -14.70 3.14
C ILE A 81 -2.35 -14.53 1.69
N PHE A 82 -1.50 -14.82 0.70
CA PHE A 82 -1.90 -14.83 -0.71
C PHE A 82 -3.06 -15.81 -0.99
N ASN A 83 -3.06 -16.99 -0.37
CA ASN A 83 -4.15 -17.95 -0.54
C ASN A 83 -5.46 -17.43 0.08
N GLU A 84 -5.39 -16.70 1.19
CA GLU A 84 -6.55 -16.03 1.79
C GLU A 84 -7.02 -14.86 0.91
N LEU A 85 -6.11 -14.03 0.42
CA LEU A 85 -6.41 -12.97 -0.53
C LEU A 85 -7.17 -13.51 -1.75
N LYS A 86 -6.69 -14.59 -2.35
CA LYS A 86 -7.37 -15.22 -3.50
C LYS A 86 -8.81 -15.64 -3.17
N LYS A 87 -9.05 -16.22 -1.99
CA LYS A 87 -10.40 -16.58 -1.55
C LYS A 87 -11.29 -15.34 -1.39
N ASN A 88 -10.74 -14.26 -0.84
CA ASN A 88 -11.47 -13.02 -0.62
C ASN A 88 -11.83 -12.30 -1.94
N LEU A 89 -11.08 -12.56 -3.02
CA LEU A 89 -11.30 -11.93 -4.32
C LEU A 89 -12.23 -12.71 -5.27
N VAL A 90 -12.74 -13.87 -4.88
CA VAL A 90 -13.55 -14.74 -5.77
C VAL A 90 -14.76 -14.01 -6.37
N GLU A 91 -15.40 -13.12 -5.61
CA GLU A 91 -16.59 -12.38 -6.05
C GLU A 91 -16.25 -11.08 -6.82
N PHE A 92 -14.96 -10.71 -6.91
CA PHE A 92 -14.52 -9.43 -7.49
C PHE A 92 -13.93 -9.61 -8.88
N LYS A 93 -14.79 -9.56 -9.90
CA LYS A 93 -14.47 -9.86 -11.31
C LYS A 93 -13.28 -9.06 -11.88
N TYR A 94 -13.10 -7.82 -11.44
CA TYR A 94 -12.09 -6.89 -11.95
C TYR A 94 -10.85 -6.77 -11.03
N GLN A 95 -10.71 -7.69 -10.08
CA GLN A 95 -9.60 -7.71 -9.13
C GLN A 95 -8.81 -9.00 -9.28
N LYS A 96 -7.51 -8.89 -9.56
CA LYS A 96 -6.63 -10.04 -9.81
C LYS A 96 -5.42 -10.01 -8.89
N ALA A 97 -5.07 -11.15 -8.29
CA ALA A 97 -3.93 -11.28 -7.40
C ALA A 97 -2.77 -12.04 -8.02
N TYR A 98 -1.55 -11.59 -7.72
CA TYR A 98 -0.29 -12.23 -8.06
C TYR A 98 0.52 -12.49 -6.81
N LYS A 99 1.07 -13.72 -6.68
CA LYS A 99 2.00 -14.07 -5.62
C LYS A 99 3.42 -13.70 -6.03
N ALA A 100 3.98 -12.69 -5.43
CA ALA A 100 5.36 -12.27 -5.69
C ALA A 100 5.93 -11.48 -4.50
N LEU A 101 7.18 -11.77 -4.15
CA LEU A 101 8.00 -10.86 -3.38
C LEU A 101 8.67 -9.89 -4.37
N LEU A 102 8.44 -8.59 -4.19
CA LEU A 102 9.06 -7.57 -5.02
C LEU A 102 10.33 -7.02 -4.37
N HIS A 103 11.32 -6.72 -5.21
CA HIS A 103 12.63 -6.24 -4.80
C HIS A 103 13.28 -5.42 -5.93
N SER A 104 14.34 -4.68 -5.64
CA SER A 104 15.11 -3.90 -6.62
C SER A 104 15.78 -4.73 -7.70
N LYS A 105 15.98 -6.02 -7.45
CA LYS A 105 16.56 -6.98 -8.39
C LYS A 105 16.07 -8.40 -8.11
N LYS A 106 16.11 -9.24 -9.14
CA LYS A 106 15.82 -10.66 -9.01
C LYS A 106 16.78 -11.34 -8.06
N ARG A 107 16.26 -12.16 -7.15
CA ARG A 107 17.01 -12.98 -6.19
C ARG A 107 16.30 -14.31 -5.98
N ASP A 108 17.07 -15.39 -5.85
CA ASP A 108 16.49 -16.74 -5.68
C ASP A 108 16.18 -17.08 -4.22
N ASP A 109 16.80 -16.41 -3.26
CA ASP A 109 16.75 -16.78 -1.84
C ASP A 109 16.78 -15.54 -0.95
N VAL A 110 15.60 -14.98 -0.67
CA VAL A 110 15.42 -13.81 0.21
C VAL A 110 14.75 -14.26 1.48
N ASP A 111 15.29 -13.90 2.63
CA ASP A 111 14.63 -14.06 3.92
C ASP A 111 13.38 -13.19 3.97
N PHE A 112 12.25 -13.79 4.34
CA PHE A 112 11.00 -13.10 4.57
C PHE A 112 10.51 -13.43 5.98
N PHE A 113 10.51 -12.43 6.85
CA PHE A 113 10.16 -12.55 8.25
C PHE A 113 8.65 -12.45 8.44
N LEU A 114 8.10 -13.39 9.21
CA LEU A 114 6.67 -13.47 9.51
C LEU A 114 6.40 -12.86 10.89
N SER A 115 5.48 -11.91 10.95
CA SER A 115 5.16 -11.19 12.18
C SER A 115 4.02 -11.81 12.97
N SER A 116 4.04 -11.63 14.29
CA SER A 116 3.06 -12.19 15.23
C SER A 116 1.67 -11.54 15.15
N ASN A 117 1.53 -10.38 14.54
CA ASN A 117 0.28 -9.65 14.39
C ASN A 117 -0.47 -10.06 13.11
N ASP A 118 -0.71 -11.35 12.97
CA ASP A 118 -1.45 -11.91 11.83
C ASP A 118 -0.75 -11.66 10.48
N ASN A 119 0.58 -11.62 10.50
CA ASN A 119 1.48 -11.33 9.39
C ASN A 119 1.37 -9.91 8.80
N ALA A 120 0.64 -9.00 9.44
CA ALA A 120 0.43 -7.65 8.91
C ALA A 120 1.71 -6.78 8.86
N SER A 121 2.72 -7.10 9.68
CA SER A 121 4.03 -6.43 9.68
C SER A 121 5.15 -7.33 9.16
N SER A 122 4.83 -8.34 8.33
CA SER A 122 5.83 -9.22 7.73
C SER A 122 6.63 -8.50 6.66
N SER A 123 7.95 -8.73 6.62
CA SER A 123 8.89 -7.99 5.79
C SER A 123 10.09 -8.83 5.36
N ILE A 124 10.86 -8.33 4.38
CA ILE A 124 12.21 -8.82 4.11
C ILE A 124 13.22 -8.38 5.18
N TYR A 125 12.83 -7.49 6.06
CA TYR A 125 13.64 -6.96 7.15
C TYR A 125 13.11 -7.40 8.52
N ASP A 126 14.02 -7.69 9.45
CA ASP A 126 13.66 -7.86 10.86
C ASP A 126 13.38 -6.49 11.50
N PHE A 127 12.65 -6.46 12.59
CA PHE A 127 12.47 -5.24 13.37
C PHE A 127 13.82 -4.70 13.87
N SER A 128 13.95 -3.38 13.89
CA SER A 128 15.12 -2.71 14.44
C SER A 128 15.28 -2.98 15.95
N LYS A 129 16.47 -2.69 16.45
CA LYS A 129 16.71 -2.76 17.90
C LYS A 129 15.84 -1.76 18.65
N ASP A 130 15.68 -0.55 18.10
CA ASP A 130 14.89 0.51 18.75
C ASP A 130 13.42 0.13 18.85
N PHE A 131 12.87 -0.54 17.85
CA PHE A 131 11.52 -1.08 17.90
C PHE A 131 11.41 -2.22 18.94
N LYS A 132 12.35 -3.18 18.95
CA LYS A 132 12.37 -4.32 19.89
C LYS A 132 12.54 -3.88 21.35
N ASP A 133 13.30 -2.82 21.59
CA ASP A 133 13.52 -2.25 22.92
C ASP A 133 12.37 -1.33 23.39
N ASN A 134 11.23 -1.32 22.68
CA ASN A 134 10.06 -0.47 22.95
C ASN A 134 10.37 1.05 22.98
N LYS A 135 11.43 1.49 22.30
CA LYS A 135 11.80 2.90 22.19
C LYS A 135 10.96 3.67 21.19
N LEU A 136 10.27 2.97 20.30
CA LEU A 136 9.40 3.53 19.28
C LEU A 136 7.93 3.25 19.62
N PHE A 137 7.14 4.30 19.73
CA PHE A 137 5.71 4.19 19.99
C PHE A 137 4.93 4.06 18.68
N PHE A 138 4.32 2.91 18.45
CA PHE A 138 3.39 2.72 17.37
C PHE A 138 2.00 3.24 17.78
N GLN A 139 1.58 4.38 17.26
CA GLN A 139 0.23 4.96 17.49
C GLN A 139 -0.18 5.02 18.97
N ASN A 140 0.71 5.42 19.87
CA ASN A 140 0.48 5.49 21.32
C ASN A 140 0.05 4.15 21.97
N LYS A 141 0.32 3.01 21.33
CA LYS A 141 0.08 1.67 21.90
C LYS A 141 1.37 0.86 21.82
N ILE A 142 1.83 0.36 22.96
CA ILE A 142 2.85 -0.68 23.01
C ILE A 142 2.19 -1.93 22.42
N ARG A 143 2.58 -2.31 21.23
CA ARG A 143 2.18 -3.61 20.66
C ARG A 143 3.37 -4.54 20.82
N ASN A 144 3.17 -5.65 21.53
CA ASN A 144 4.13 -6.76 21.55
C ASN A 144 4.10 -7.49 20.21
N ILE A 145 4.65 -6.84 19.16
CA ILE A 145 4.80 -7.43 17.83
C ILE A 145 6.22 -7.93 17.72
N SER A 146 6.37 -9.16 17.25
CA SER A 146 7.68 -9.80 17.04
C SER A 146 7.70 -10.54 15.71
N MET A 147 8.87 -10.77 15.15
CA MET A 147 9.06 -11.73 14.08
C MET A 147 9.10 -13.12 14.71
N ILE A 148 8.15 -13.97 14.35
CA ILE A 148 7.95 -15.31 14.95
C ILE A 148 8.51 -16.44 14.12
N ASN A 149 8.72 -16.21 12.82
CA ASN A 149 9.26 -17.19 11.89
C ASN A 149 9.91 -16.50 10.69
N LYS A 150 10.59 -17.29 9.86
CA LYS A 150 11.25 -16.84 8.65
C LYS A 150 11.11 -17.88 7.56
N ILE A 151 10.78 -17.47 6.35
CA ILE A 151 10.72 -18.31 5.15
C ILE A 151 11.64 -17.76 4.06
N LYS A 152 12.00 -18.60 3.10
CA LYS A 152 12.77 -18.20 1.93
C LYS A 152 11.86 -18.00 0.73
N LEU A 153 11.98 -16.87 0.05
CA LEU A 153 11.20 -16.54 -1.12
C LEU A 153 12.09 -16.10 -2.29
N LYS A 154 11.64 -16.39 -3.51
CA LYS A 154 12.20 -15.76 -4.71
C LYS A 154 11.66 -14.35 -4.85
N ALA A 155 12.55 -13.40 -5.12
CA ALA A 155 12.19 -12.02 -5.38
C ALA A 155 12.31 -11.69 -6.88
N TYR A 156 11.44 -10.80 -7.33
CA TYR A 156 11.36 -10.29 -8.69
C TYR A 156 11.33 -8.77 -8.66
N THR A 157 11.69 -8.14 -9.78
CA THR A 157 11.35 -6.73 -9.96
C THR A 157 9.88 -6.60 -10.34
N LEU A 158 9.27 -5.43 -10.11
CA LEU A 158 7.92 -5.18 -10.59
C LEU A 158 7.88 -5.21 -12.13
N ASP A 159 8.89 -4.63 -12.78
CA ASP A 159 9.00 -4.61 -14.24
C ASP A 159 9.03 -6.04 -14.83
N ASP A 160 9.79 -6.97 -14.22
CA ASP A 160 9.80 -8.39 -14.62
C ASP A 160 8.43 -9.07 -14.41
N LEU A 161 7.76 -8.78 -13.29
CA LEU A 161 6.45 -9.35 -13.00
C LEU A 161 5.41 -8.91 -14.03
N ILE A 162 5.42 -7.63 -14.39
CA ILE A 162 4.56 -7.04 -15.41
C ILE A 162 4.79 -7.69 -16.77
N LEU A 163 6.04 -7.77 -17.19
CA LEU A 163 6.42 -8.37 -18.47
C LEU A 163 6.02 -9.86 -18.52
N LYS A 164 6.37 -10.63 -17.51
CA LYS A 164 6.09 -12.08 -17.43
C LYS A 164 4.60 -12.42 -17.51
N ASN A 165 3.75 -11.56 -16.94
CA ASN A 165 2.31 -11.79 -16.88
C ASN A 165 1.52 -10.99 -17.92
N SER A 166 2.19 -10.30 -18.84
CA SER A 166 1.59 -9.46 -19.90
C SER A 166 0.57 -8.47 -19.32
N ILE A 167 0.94 -7.80 -18.23
CA ILE A 167 0.08 -6.83 -17.55
C ILE A 167 0.15 -5.51 -18.32
N ASP A 168 -0.99 -5.00 -18.75
CA ASP A 168 -1.08 -3.63 -19.30
C ASP A 168 -1.05 -2.61 -18.14
N ILE A 169 0.15 -2.29 -17.70
CA ILE A 169 0.39 -1.42 -16.53
C ILE A 169 -0.16 -0.01 -16.72
N LYS A 170 -0.36 0.46 -17.95
CA LYS A 170 -0.95 1.78 -18.25
C LYS A 170 -2.34 1.96 -17.64
N LYS A 171 -3.07 0.85 -17.45
CA LYS A 171 -4.38 0.86 -16.80
C LYS A 171 -4.33 1.06 -15.30
N PHE A 172 -3.19 0.83 -14.65
CA PHE A 172 -3.03 0.83 -13.20
C PHE A 172 -2.16 2.03 -12.77
N ASN A 173 -2.71 3.22 -12.94
CA ASN A 173 -1.96 4.46 -12.79
C ASN A 173 -2.01 5.08 -11.38
N HIS A 174 -2.66 4.43 -10.41
CA HIS A 174 -2.51 4.69 -8.99
C HIS A 174 -1.91 3.46 -8.30
N TRP A 175 -0.81 3.65 -7.57
CA TRP A 175 -0.16 2.58 -6.84
C TRP A 175 -0.36 2.76 -5.33
N VAL A 176 -0.54 1.65 -4.64
CA VAL A 176 -0.50 1.56 -3.18
C VAL A 176 0.66 0.63 -2.82
N ILE A 177 1.60 1.10 -2.01
CA ILE A 177 2.79 0.35 -1.62
C ILE A 177 2.87 0.32 -0.10
N ASP A 178 2.64 -0.86 0.46
CA ASP A 178 2.72 -1.15 1.89
C ASP A 178 3.44 -2.50 2.07
N VAL A 179 4.76 -2.48 2.10
CA VAL A 179 5.62 -3.67 2.17
C VAL A 179 6.52 -3.66 3.39
N GLN A 180 6.12 -2.88 4.38
CA GLN A 180 6.65 -2.93 5.72
C GLN A 180 8.16 -2.69 5.78
N GLY A 181 8.59 -1.52 5.26
CA GLY A 181 9.96 -1.03 5.25
C GLY A 181 10.75 -1.33 3.96
N ALA A 182 10.20 -2.11 3.03
CA ALA A 182 10.85 -2.45 1.76
C ALA A 182 10.36 -1.63 0.55
N GLU A 183 9.69 -0.51 0.78
CA GLU A 183 9.05 0.34 -0.24
C GLU A 183 10.07 0.81 -1.28
N LEU A 184 11.24 1.24 -0.83
CA LEU A 184 12.31 1.69 -1.73
C LEU A 184 12.86 0.55 -2.60
N GLU A 185 12.90 -0.69 -2.10
CA GLU A 185 13.30 -1.85 -2.90
C GLU A 185 12.29 -2.15 -4.00
N VAL A 186 10.98 -2.03 -3.71
CA VAL A 186 9.92 -2.14 -4.71
C VAL A 186 10.05 -1.05 -5.76
N LEU A 187 10.21 0.21 -5.35
CA LEU A 187 10.35 1.35 -6.24
C LEU A 187 11.58 1.23 -7.15
N LYS A 188 12.73 0.80 -6.63
CA LYS A 188 13.94 0.54 -7.43
C LYS A 188 13.74 -0.59 -8.44
N GLY A 189 12.84 -1.52 -8.19
CA GLY A 189 12.48 -2.61 -9.11
C GLY A 189 11.40 -2.26 -10.12
N SER A 190 10.99 -0.98 -10.21
CA SER A 190 9.89 -0.51 -11.05
C SER A 190 10.27 0.65 -11.98
N ILE A 191 11.52 0.72 -12.41
CA ILE A 191 12.10 1.87 -13.13
C ILE A 191 11.35 2.19 -14.44
N GLU A 192 10.87 1.18 -15.15
CA GLU A 192 10.13 1.40 -16.39
C GLU A 192 8.64 1.63 -16.12
N SER A 193 8.05 0.83 -15.26
CA SER A 193 6.61 0.90 -14.97
C SER A 193 6.22 2.15 -14.20
N ILE A 194 7.07 2.67 -13.31
CA ILE A 194 6.80 3.89 -12.54
C ILE A 194 6.58 5.12 -13.43
N LYS A 195 7.16 5.14 -14.63
CA LYS A 195 6.97 6.21 -15.63
C LYS A 195 5.52 6.32 -16.10
N LEU A 196 4.72 5.30 -15.90
CA LEU A 196 3.31 5.22 -16.30
C LEU A 196 2.34 5.42 -15.12
N CYS A 197 2.88 5.61 -13.91
CA CYS A 197 2.12 5.86 -12.70
C CYS A 197 1.86 7.36 -12.53
N ASN A 198 0.66 7.73 -12.10
CA ASN A 198 0.25 9.12 -11.89
C ASN A 198 0.30 9.54 -10.41
N SER A 199 0.00 8.60 -9.52
CA SER A 199 0.02 8.84 -8.07
C SER A 199 0.33 7.58 -7.31
N ILE A 200 1.00 7.73 -6.16
CA ILE A 200 1.44 6.62 -5.32
C ILE A 200 1.06 6.95 -3.87
N THR A 201 0.32 6.06 -3.24
CA THR A 201 0.20 6.03 -1.77
C THR A 201 1.27 5.08 -1.25
N VAL A 202 2.12 5.55 -0.35
CA VAL A 202 3.22 4.76 0.21
C VAL A 202 3.16 4.82 1.73
N GLU A 203 3.22 3.65 2.38
CA GLU A 203 3.48 3.60 3.82
C GLU A 203 4.95 3.98 4.07
N VAL A 204 5.18 4.98 4.90
CA VAL A 204 6.52 5.49 5.20
C VAL A 204 6.76 5.57 6.69
N SER A 205 8.04 5.47 7.07
CA SER A 205 8.49 5.68 8.43
C SER A 205 9.49 6.82 8.51
N THR A 206 9.39 7.67 9.52
CA THR A 206 10.44 8.66 9.85
C THR A 206 11.49 8.09 10.81
N GLU A 207 11.18 6.96 11.44
CA GLU A 207 11.97 6.25 12.42
C GLU A 207 12.42 4.87 11.91
N ASN A 208 13.39 4.26 12.60
CA ASN A 208 13.89 2.93 12.23
C ASN A 208 12.99 1.82 12.80
N PHE A 209 11.85 1.55 12.20
CA PHE A 209 11.00 0.41 12.60
C PHE A 209 11.63 -0.93 12.17
N TYR A 210 12.16 -0.98 10.97
CA TYR A 210 12.84 -2.15 10.41
C TYR A 210 14.35 -1.91 10.34
N LYS A 211 15.16 -2.96 10.52
CA LYS A 211 16.61 -2.86 10.66
C LYS A 211 17.30 -2.18 9.48
N GLU A 212 16.84 -2.43 8.26
CA GLU A 212 17.38 -1.89 7.01
C GLU A 212 16.27 -1.24 6.17
N GLY A 213 15.12 -0.95 6.82
CA GLY A 213 13.97 -0.38 6.15
C GLY A 213 14.22 1.04 5.65
N SER A 214 13.58 1.38 4.54
CA SER A 214 13.61 2.73 3.98
C SER A 214 12.85 3.71 4.87
N LYS A 215 13.34 4.94 4.91
CA LYS A 215 12.65 6.05 5.56
C LYS A 215 11.96 6.94 4.54
N PHE A 216 11.08 7.80 5.02
CA PHE A 216 10.41 8.81 4.21
C PHE A 216 11.37 9.57 3.29
N ASN A 217 12.50 10.04 3.81
CA ASN A 217 13.46 10.82 3.02
C ASN A 217 14.03 10.01 1.85
N ASP A 218 14.31 8.72 2.04
CA ASP A 218 14.85 7.84 1.00
C ASP A 218 13.83 7.64 -0.13
N VAL A 219 12.57 7.42 0.24
CA VAL A 219 11.44 7.27 -0.69
C VAL A 219 11.18 8.58 -1.43
N ASN A 220 11.15 9.70 -0.70
CA ASN A 220 10.92 11.04 -1.27
C ASN A 220 12.02 11.43 -2.26
N GLU A 221 13.31 11.23 -1.91
CA GLU A 221 14.43 11.49 -2.81
C GLU A 221 14.35 10.64 -4.08
N PHE A 222 13.99 9.37 -3.95
CA PHE A 222 13.82 8.48 -5.09
C PHE A 222 12.69 8.93 -6.00
N LEU A 223 11.50 9.18 -5.45
CA LEU A 223 10.31 9.56 -6.21
C LEU A 223 10.44 10.94 -6.88
N ASN A 224 11.16 11.87 -6.26
CA ASN A 224 11.47 13.17 -6.87
C ASN A 224 12.25 13.03 -8.20
N LYS A 225 13.10 12.00 -8.36
CA LYS A 225 13.81 11.71 -9.63
C LYS A 225 12.87 11.32 -10.77
N PHE A 226 11.64 10.92 -10.45
CA PHE A 226 10.59 10.56 -11.40
C PHE A 226 9.45 11.60 -11.45
N ASN A 227 9.72 12.84 -11.04
CA ASN A 227 8.79 13.97 -11.04
C ASN A 227 7.59 13.82 -10.09
N PHE A 228 7.64 12.91 -9.12
CA PHE A 228 6.63 12.84 -8.08
C PHE A 228 6.95 13.84 -6.97
N LYS A 229 5.90 14.46 -6.42
CA LYS A 229 5.99 15.28 -5.21
C LYS A 229 5.03 14.76 -4.16
N VAL A 230 5.50 14.73 -2.92
CA VAL A 230 4.62 14.44 -1.79
C VAL A 230 3.60 15.57 -1.63
N THR A 231 2.35 15.21 -1.38
CA THR A 231 1.28 16.19 -1.17
C THR A 231 1.39 16.85 0.19
N LYS A 232 1.90 16.10 1.17
CA LYS A 232 2.14 16.55 2.53
C LYS A 232 3.18 15.68 3.22
N ASP A 233 4.07 16.29 3.98
CA ASP A 233 5.04 15.58 4.80
C ASP A 233 4.36 14.78 5.92
N PRO A 234 4.93 13.60 6.30
CA PRO A 234 4.39 12.77 7.35
C PRO A 234 4.35 13.52 8.68
N LYS A 235 3.24 13.39 9.40
CA LYS A 235 3.04 13.95 10.74
C LYS A 235 3.27 12.93 11.85
N ARG A 236 3.22 11.65 11.50
CA ARG A 236 3.43 10.52 12.42
C ARG A 236 4.72 9.80 12.06
N ASN A 237 5.24 9.07 13.01
CA ASN A 237 6.45 8.28 12.79
C ASN A 237 6.27 7.14 11.79
N HIS A 238 5.02 6.78 11.50
CA HIS A 238 4.64 5.73 10.55
C HIS A 238 3.22 6.01 10.04
N GLU A 239 3.09 6.31 8.75
CA GLU A 239 1.81 6.61 8.11
C GLU A 239 1.89 6.54 6.58
N ASP A 240 0.70 6.48 5.96
CA ASP A 240 0.59 6.60 4.52
C ASP A 240 0.77 8.06 4.07
N VAL A 241 1.58 8.27 3.05
CA VAL A 241 1.75 9.54 2.35
C VAL A 241 1.44 9.37 0.86
N ILE A 242 1.00 10.47 0.23
CA ILE A 242 0.63 10.46 -1.17
C ILE A 242 1.63 11.27 -1.97
N PHE A 243 2.11 10.67 -3.04
CA PHE A 243 2.91 11.32 -4.05
C PHE A 243 2.11 11.46 -5.35
N ILE A 244 2.15 12.64 -5.94
CA ILE A 244 1.50 12.94 -7.21
C ILE A 244 2.55 13.37 -8.22
N ARG A 245 2.41 12.91 -9.44
CA ARG A 245 3.31 13.26 -10.52
C ARG A 245 2.94 14.65 -11.08
N ASN A 246 3.94 15.53 -11.20
CA ASN A 246 3.72 16.93 -11.58
C ASN A 246 3.62 17.19 -13.09
N ASP A 247 4.07 16.28 -13.93
CA ASP A 247 4.13 16.41 -15.38
C ASP A 247 2.88 15.85 -16.09
N ILE A 248 1.83 15.52 -15.33
CA ILE A 248 0.56 15.07 -15.87
C ILE A 248 -0.44 16.24 -15.77
N ASN A 249 -0.69 16.89 -16.90
CA ASN A 249 -1.74 17.89 -17.09
C ASN A 249 -3.11 17.23 -17.31
#